data_c51ebae7cacb1af3c7ae81375db04cdc
#
_entry.id   c51ebae7cacb1af3c7ae81375db04cdc
#
_cell.length_a   1.000
_cell.length_b   1.000
_cell.length_c   1.000
_cell.angle_alpha   90.00
_cell.angle_beta   90.00
_cell.angle_gamma   90.00
#
_symmetry.space_group_name_H-M   'P 1'
#
loop_
_entity.id
_entity.type
_entity.pdbx_description
1 polymer ?
#
loop_
_entity_poly.entity_id
_entity_poly.type
_entity_poly.pdbx_seq_one_letter_code
_entity_poly.pdbx_strand_id
1 'polypeptide(L)' 'MENNKPLYFNAEEVAKLLNVSVPTSYKLIQQMNRELKAKNMIVIHGRIPVAYLETKMYGGIGYGR' A
#
# COMPACT_ATOMS: atom_id res chain seq x y z
N MET A 1 2.43 -21.05 -11.62
CA MET A 1 1.27 -20.22 -11.66
C MET A 1 1.62 -18.74 -11.66
N GLU A 2 0.95 -18.03 -12.46
CA GLU A 2 1.23 -16.63 -12.62
C GLU A 2 0.33 -15.79 -11.75
N ASN A 3 0.92 -14.88 -11.07
CA ASN A 3 0.17 -13.90 -10.30
C ASN A 3 0.72 -12.53 -10.64
N ASN A 4 -0.02 -11.80 -11.44
CA ASN A 4 0.44 -10.49 -11.89
C ASN A 4 0.21 -9.38 -10.88
N LYS A 5 -0.40 -9.72 -9.75
CA LYS A 5 -0.62 -8.74 -8.71
C LYS A 5 0.64 -8.59 -7.86
N PRO A 6 1.12 -7.37 -7.65
CA PRO A 6 2.20 -7.19 -6.69
C PRO A 6 1.68 -7.43 -5.28
N LEU A 7 2.58 -7.89 -4.41
CA LEU A 7 2.23 -8.01 -3.00
C LEU A 7 2.39 -6.69 -2.25
N TYR A 8 3.34 -5.87 -2.69
CA TYR A 8 3.65 -4.60 -2.06
C TYR A 8 3.74 -3.52 -3.09
N PHE A 9 3.38 -2.30 -2.69
CA PHE A 9 3.64 -1.11 -3.47
C PHE A 9 4.71 -0.28 -2.77
N ASN A 10 5.58 0.36 -3.55
CA ASN A 10 6.47 1.36 -3.01
C ASN A 10 5.81 2.74 -3.08
N ALA A 11 6.54 3.77 -2.60
CA ALA A 11 5.95 5.11 -2.53
C ALA A 11 5.59 5.67 -3.89
N GLU A 12 6.41 5.39 -4.90
CA GLU A 12 6.14 5.91 -6.24
C GLU A 12 4.89 5.27 -6.83
N GLU A 13 4.72 3.97 -6.59
CA GLU A 13 3.55 3.26 -7.09
C GLU A 13 2.28 3.75 -6.42
N VAL A 14 2.33 3.97 -5.11
CA VAL A 14 1.18 4.51 -4.38
C VAL A 14 0.87 5.92 -4.86
N ALA A 15 1.90 6.72 -5.10
CA ALA A 15 1.70 8.09 -5.58
C ALA A 15 0.95 8.10 -6.91
N LYS A 16 1.34 7.21 -7.82
CA LYS A 16 0.65 7.11 -9.11
C LYS A 16 -0.78 6.64 -8.94
N LEU A 17 -0.96 5.61 -8.11
CA LEU A 17 -2.28 5.03 -7.91
C LEU A 17 -3.25 6.05 -7.34
N LEU A 18 -2.81 6.82 -6.35
CA LEU A 18 -3.67 7.77 -5.66
C LEU A 18 -3.62 9.16 -6.27
N ASN A 19 -2.75 9.36 -7.24
CA ASN A 19 -2.57 10.66 -7.90
C ASN A 19 -2.17 11.74 -6.90
N VAL A 20 -1.20 11.42 -6.07
CA VAL A 20 -0.65 12.35 -5.09
C VAL A 20 0.86 12.43 -5.28
N SER A 21 1.49 13.38 -4.59
CA SER A 21 2.94 13.49 -4.65
C SER A 21 3.61 12.32 -3.95
N VAL A 22 4.86 12.05 -4.32
CA VAL A 22 5.62 10.98 -3.66
C VAL A 22 5.80 11.24 -2.17
N PRO A 23 6.14 12.46 -1.73
CA PRO A 23 6.22 12.71 -0.28
C PRO A 23 4.90 12.44 0.43
N THR A 24 3.77 12.77 -0.17
CA THR A 24 2.47 12.49 0.42
C THR A 24 2.25 10.99 0.54
N SER A 25 2.57 10.25 -0.52
CA SER A 25 2.38 8.80 -0.47
C SER A 25 3.27 8.16 0.57
N TYR A 26 4.48 8.69 0.75
CA TYR A 26 5.40 8.19 1.77
C TYR A 26 4.80 8.33 3.17
N LYS A 27 4.19 9.49 3.44
CA LYS A 27 3.54 9.71 4.72
C LYS A 27 2.38 8.74 4.94
N LEU A 28 1.61 8.48 3.90
CA LEU A 28 0.50 7.53 3.99
C LEU A 28 1.02 6.12 4.29
N ILE A 29 2.10 5.73 3.60
CA ILE A 29 2.68 4.42 3.84
C ILE A 29 3.20 4.31 5.27
N GLN A 30 3.86 5.35 5.77
CA GLN A 30 4.37 5.34 7.14
C GLN A 30 3.24 5.18 8.15
N GLN A 31 2.13 5.89 7.92
CA GLN A 31 0.99 5.79 8.82
C GLN A 31 0.41 4.38 8.81
N MET A 32 0.23 3.81 7.63
CA MET A 32 -0.32 2.46 7.52
C MET A 32 0.62 1.42 8.11
N ASN A 33 1.93 1.62 7.93
CA ASN A 33 2.89 0.69 8.51
C ASN A 33 2.90 0.76 10.03
N ARG A 34 2.67 1.93 10.61
CA ARG A 34 2.52 2.02 12.06
C ARG A 34 1.32 1.22 12.54
N GLU A 35 0.22 1.29 11.80
CA GLU A 35 -0.97 0.50 12.14
C GLU A 35 -0.70 -0.99 12.07
N LEU A 36 0.00 -1.42 11.00
CA LEU A 36 0.32 -2.83 10.85
C LEU A 36 1.27 -3.32 11.93
N LYS A 37 2.24 -2.50 12.29
CA LYS A 37 3.18 -2.87 13.33
C LYS A 37 2.47 -3.01 14.67
N ALA A 38 1.50 -2.15 14.93
CA ALA A 38 0.72 -2.25 16.16
C ALA A 38 -0.09 -3.54 16.21
N LYS A 39 -0.38 -4.13 15.05
CA LYS A 39 -1.08 -5.41 14.96
C LYS A 39 -0.11 -6.59 14.91
N ASN A 40 1.16 -6.36 15.18
CA ASN A 40 2.20 -7.39 15.15
C ASN A 40 2.42 -7.96 13.75
N MET A 41 2.17 -7.17 12.74
CA MET A 41 2.43 -7.58 11.36
C MET A 41 3.82 -7.14 10.94
N ILE A 42 4.39 -7.85 9.98
CA ILE A 42 5.69 -7.48 9.43
C ILE A 42 5.51 -6.26 8.54
N VAL A 43 6.37 -5.26 8.72
CA VAL A 43 6.36 -4.07 7.87
C VAL A 43 7.71 -3.91 7.20
N ILE A 44 7.69 -3.32 6.01
CA ILE A 44 8.90 -3.03 5.25
C ILE A 44 8.91 -1.53 5.01
N HIS A 45 10.02 -0.89 5.40
CA HIS A 45 10.14 0.55 5.27
C HIS A 45 9.90 0.99 3.82
N GLY A 46 9.04 1.97 3.64
CA GLY A 46 8.76 2.53 2.33
C GLY A 46 7.87 1.68 1.44
N ARG A 47 7.32 0.60 1.97
CA ARG A 47 6.43 -0.28 1.21
C ARG A 47 5.20 -0.59 2.02
N ILE A 48 4.12 -0.90 1.30
CA ILE A 48 2.84 -1.20 1.95
C ILE A 48 2.23 -2.42 1.25
N PRO A 49 1.69 -3.38 2.02
CA PRO A 49 0.98 -4.49 1.39
C PRO A 49 -0.22 -3.98 0.60
N VAL A 50 -0.33 -4.43 -0.63
CA VAL A 50 -1.45 -4.02 -1.48
C VAL A 50 -2.77 -4.37 -0.82
N ALA A 51 -2.85 -5.55 -0.20
CA ALA A 51 -4.09 -5.98 0.45
C ALA A 51 -4.51 -5.02 1.57
N TYR A 52 -3.55 -4.50 2.33
CA TYR A 52 -3.90 -3.57 3.39
C TYR A 52 -4.34 -2.22 2.83
N LEU A 53 -3.63 -1.75 1.80
CA LEU A 53 -4.02 -0.51 1.14
C LEU A 53 -5.44 -0.61 0.59
N GLU A 54 -5.79 -1.75 0.03
CA GLU A 54 -7.14 -1.94 -0.50
C GLU A 54 -8.22 -1.79 0.56
N THR A 55 -7.93 -2.22 1.79
CA THR A 55 -8.92 -2.08 2.86
C THR A 55 -9.18 -0.62 3.23
N LYS A 56 -8.25 0.26 2.90
CA LYS A 56 -8.38 1.68 3.21
C LYS A 56 -8.99 2.47 2.07
N MET A 57 -9.18 1.86 0.92
CA MET A 57 -9.69 2.55 -0.26
C MET A 57 -11.12 2.14 -0.52
N TYR A 58 -11.99 3.13 -0.70
CA TYR A 58 -13.36 2.85 -1.05
C TYR A 58 -13.40 2.18 -2.43
N GLY A 59 -14.02 1.01 -2.49
CA GLY A 59 -14.08 0.26 -3.74
C GLY A 59 -12.84 -0.55 -4.06
N GLY A 60 -11.79 -0.42 -3.26
CA GLY A 60 -10.56 -1.15 -3.48
C GLY A 60 -9.78 -0.64 -4.66
N ILE A 61 -8.79 -1.41 -5.10
CA ILE A 61 -7.88 -1.02 -6.18
C ILE A 61 -8.30 -1.59 -7.52
N GLY A 62 -9.06 -2.65 -7.49
CA GLY A 62 -9.52 -3.28 -8.72
C GLY A 62 -8.69 -4.45 -9.20
N TYR A 63 -7.59 -4.77 -8.53
CA TYR A 63 -6.81 -5.93 -8.89
C TYR A 63 -7.64 -7.20 -8.66
N GLY A 64 -7.61 -8.08 -9.65
CA GLY A 64 -8.31 -9.35 -9.52
C GLY A 64 -9.78 -9.30 -9.80
N ARG A 65 -10.23 -8.23 -10.35
CA ARG A 65 -11.64 -8.08 -10.72
C ARG A 65 -11.88 -8.42 -12.14
#